data_a0513393ff19c98efd4b2415c029c30c
#
_entry.id   a0513393ff19c98efd4b2415c029c30c
#
_cell.length_a   1.000
_cell.length_b   1.000
_cell.length_c   1.000
_cell.angle_alpha   90.00
_cell.angle_beta   90.00
_cell.angle_gamma   90.00
#
_symmetry.space_group_name_H-M   'P 1'
#
loop_
_entity.id
_entity.type
_entity.pdbx_description
1 polymer ?
#
loop_
_entity_poly.entity_id
_entity_poly.type
_entity_poly.pdbx_seq_one_letter_code
_entity_poly.pdbx_strand_id
1 'polypeptide(L)'
;MRKACSPAEPVFTHPEFDHETRIVSAIVAGVSVSSIYVPNGGKDFNAKIRFLEALIAHAHRCAAEGQPIVFCGDLNVAHREIDVHPKERKETVIGQLPEERALIGRLLAEGLVDVGRTLDPENDQLFTWWPPWRAMRQRNIGWRIDYVLASAAVAAKAVACAAYREVGTSDHAPVVAEI
;
A
#
# COMPACT_ATOMS: atom_id res chain seq x y z
N MET A 1 -14.13 11.23 6.59
CA MET A 1 -14.71 10.18 7.49
C MET A 1 -16.07 10.67 7.99
N ARG A 2 -17.10 9.83 7.94
CA ARG A 2 -18.39 10.21 8.50
C ARG A 2 -18.30 10.17 10.03
N LYS A 3 -18.87 11.16 10.72
CA LYS A 3 -18.95 11.22 12.19
C LYS A 3 -19.53 9.95 12.87
N ALA A 4 -20.17 9.08 12.10
CA ALA A 4 -20.69 7.81 12.59
C ALA A 4 -19.61 6.76 12.90
N CYS A 5 -18.39 6.89 12.38
CA CYS A 5 -17.32 5.92 12.59
C CYS A 5 -16.40 6.25 13.77
N SER A 6 -16.44 7.48 14.27
CA SER A 6 -15.69 7.89 15.46
C SER A 6 -16.49 8.98 16.20
N PRO A 7 -16.89 8.75 17.47
CA PRO A 7 -17.60 9.74 18.28
C PRO A 7 -16.70 10.90 18.71
N ALA A 8 -15.38 10.76 18.62
CA ALA A 8 -14.40 11.80 18.88
C ALA A 8 -13.75 12.31 17.59
N GLU A 9 -13.25 13.53 17.60
CA GLU A 9 -12.44 14.03 16.49
C GLU A 9 -11.15 13.19 16.38
N PRO A 10 -10.77 12.74 15.16
CA PRO A 10 -9.55 11.96 14.99
C PRO A 10 -8.32 12.83 15.29
N VAL A 11 -7.43 12.30 16.10
CA VAL A 11 -6.10 12.88 16.30
C VAL A 11 -5.19 12.29 15.25
N PHE A 12 -4.61 13.14 14.41
CA PHE A 12 -3.68 12.74 13.39
C PHE A 12 -2.25 12.78 13.93
N THR A 13 -1.50 11.73 13.66
CA THR A 13 -0.10 11.56 14.03
C THR A 13 0.71 11.09 12.83
N HIS A 14 2.02 11.08 12.97
CA HIS A 14 2.95 10.42 12.04
C HIS A 14 4.11 9.80 12.84
N PRO A 15 4.73 8.70 12.35
CA PRO A 15 5.85 8.09 13.04
C PRO A 15 7.09 9.00 13.00
N GLU A 16 7.94 8.90 14.02
CA GLU A 16 9.13 9.76 14.18
C GLU A 16 10.12 9.70 13.00
N PHE A 17 10.18 8.58 12.27
CA PHE A 17 11.06 8.44 11.11
C PHE A 17 10.56 9.17 9.86
N ASP A 18 9.28 9.62 9.86
CA ASP A 18 8.69 10.31 8.71
C ASP A 18 9.01 11.81 8.73
N HIS A 19 10.23 12.14 8.34
CA HIS A 19 10.72 13.52 8.27
C HIS A 19 10.16 14.34 7.11
N GLU A 20 9.54 13.67 6.11
CA GLU A 20 9.00 14.32 4.91
C GLU A 20 7.46 14.39 4.90
N THR A 21 6.82 14.03 6.01
CA THR A 21 5.35 14.01 6.15
C THR A 21 4.63 13.16 5.10
N ARG A 22 5.19 11.97 4.84
CA ARG A 22 4.67 10.98 3.88
C ARG A 22 3.69 9.99 4.50
N ILE A 23 3.53 10.03 5.82
CA ILE A 23 2.64 9.16 6.58
C ILE A 23 1.71 10.03 7.42
N VAL A 24 0.42 9.76 7.34
CA VAL A 24 -0.55 10.28 8.29
C VAL A 24 -1.29 9.11 8.91
N SER A 25 -1.35 9.08 10.24
CA SER A 25 -1.98 8.01 11.01
C SER A 25 -3.10 8.55 11.87
N ALA A 26 -4.13 7.74 12.09
CA ALA A 26 -5.18 8.01 13.05
C ALA A 26 -5.69 6.70 13.65
N ILE A 27 -6.16 6.73 14.90
CA ILE A 27 -6.81 5.60 15.53
C ILE A 27 -8.31 5.63 15.21
N VAL A 28 -8.80 4.55 14.62
CA VAL A 28 -10.21 4.36 14.26
C VAL A 28 -10.68 3.03 14.85
N ALA A 29 -11.64 3.06 15.75
CA ALA A 29 -12.17 1.88 16.43
C ALA A 29 -11.08 0.95 17.02
N GLY A 30 -10.03 1.54 17.60
CA GLY A 30 -8.91 0.81 18.20
C GLY A 30 -7.84 0.31 17.22
N VAL A 31 -8.02 0.55 15.91
CA VAL A 31 -7.04 0.20 14.87
C VAL A 31 -6.27 1.45 14.46
N SER A 32 -4.94 1.37 14.41
CA SER A 32 -4.11 2.44 13.84
C SER A 32 -4.12 2.33 12.32
N VAL A 33 -4.73 3.32 11.66
CA VAL A 33 -4.81 3.39 10.20
C VAL A 33 -3.83 4.45 9.72
N SER A 34 -2.88 4.06 8.87
CA SER A 34 -1.87 4.94 8.29
C SER A 34 -2.02 5.01 6.78
N SER A 35 -2.16 6.23 6.26
CA SER A 35 -2.02 6.50 4.82
C SER A 35 -0.56 6.82 4.53
N ILE A 36 0.04 6.10 3.57
CA ILE A 36 1.47 6.08 3.32
C ILE A 36 1.75 6.42 1.86
N TYR A 37 2.75 7.26 1.63
CA TYR A 37 3.31 7.54 0.31
C TYR A 37 4.81 7.26 0.32
N VAL A 38 5.22 6.07 -0.11
CA VAL A 38 6.64 5.69 -0.22
C VAL A 38 7.31 6.52 -1.32
N PRO A 39 8.53 7.06 -1.13
CA PRO A 39 9.26 7.74 -2.19
C PRO A 39 9.34 6.91 -3.47
N ASN A 40 9.11 7.54 -4.62
CA ASN A 40 9.19 6.84 -5.91
C ASN A 40 10.58 6.24 -6.19
N GLY A 41 11.65 6.91 -5.72
CA GLY A 41 13.04 6.45 -5.90
C GLY A 41 13.72 6.98 -7.17
N GLY A 42 13.00 7.63 -8.08
CA GLY A 42 13.59 8.15 -9.32
C GLY A 42 14.62 9.27 -9.12
N LYS A 43 14.49 10.06 -8.05
CA LYS A 43 15.46 11.11 -7.69
C LYS A 43 16.50 10.62 -6.68
N ASP A 44 16.08 9.85 -5.69
CA ASP A 44 16.93 9.27 -4.65
C ASP A 44 16.41 7.87 -4.31
N PHE A 45 17.01 6.88 -4.91
CA PHE A 45 16.67 5.49 -4.68
C PHE A 45 17.02 5.05 -3.25
N ASN A 46 18.12 5.54 -2.70
CA ASN A 46 18.51 5.22 -1.33
C ASN A 46 17.52 5.78 -0.31
N ALA A 47 16.91 6.94 -0.56
CA ALA A 47 15.84 7.46 0.29
C ALA A 47 14.63 6.52 0.32
N LYS A 48 14.25 5.93 -0.81
CA LYS A 48 13.18 4.93 -0.90
C LYS A 48 13.50 3.69 -0.07
N ILE A 49 14.71 3.15 -0.22
CA ILE A 49 15.17 1.97 0.53
C ILE A 49 15.14 2.25 2.03
N ARG A 50 15.74 3.36 2.48
CA ARG A 50 15.73 3.76 3.91
C ARG A 50 14.30 3.92 4.45
N PHE A 51 13.39 4.48 3.65
CA PHE A 51 12.00 4.65 4.06
C PHE A 51 11.29 3.29 4.24
N LEU A 52 11.47 2.37 3.30
CA LEU A 52 10.90 1.02 3.41
C LEU A 52 11.48 0.25 4.60
N GLU A 53 12.78 0.34 4.86
CA GLU A 53 13.41 -0.28 6.03
C GLU A 53 12.87 0.31 7.35
N ALA A 54 12.68 1.62 7.42
CA ALA A 54 12.08 2.28 8.58
C ALA A 54 10.61 1.90 8.78
N LEU A 55 9.86 1.73 7.68
CA LEU A 55 8.48 1.25 7.72
C LEU A 55 8.39 -0.20 8.23
N ILE A 56 9.32 -1.08 7.82
CA ILE A 56 9.44 -2.46 8.33
C ILE A 56 9.71 -2.43 9.85
N ALA A 57 10.68 -1.62 10.29
CA ALA A 57 10.98 -1.49 11.72
C ALA A 57 9.78 -0.94 12.52
N HIS A 58 8.99 -0.05 11.94
CA HIS A 58 7.76 0.45 12.54
C HIS A 58 6.69 -0.65 12.64
N ALA A 59 6.46 -1.42 11.57
CA ALA A 59 5.55 -2.56 11.60
C ALA A 59 5.93 -3.60 12.66
N HIS A 60 7.24 -3.90 12.76
CA HIS A 60 7.79 -4.80 13.80
C HIS A 60 7.43 -4.33 15.22
N ARG A 61 7.64 -3.04 15.52
CA ARG A 61 7.27 -2.47 16.85
C ARG A 61 5.79 -2.59 17.12
N CYS A 62 4.93 -2.22 16.15
CA CYS A 62 3.49 -2.36 16.30
C CYS A 62 3.07 -3.81 16.57
N ALA A 63 3.68 -4.77 15.87
CA ALA A 63 3.42 -6.20 16.07
C ALA A 63 3.86 -6.67 17.48
N ALA A 64 5.05 -6.25 17.93
CA ALA A 64 5.57 -6.57 19.26
C ALA A 64 4.70 -6.00 20.39
N GLU A 65 4.08 -4.84 20.17
CA GLU A 65 3.15 -4.18 21.10
C GLU A 65 1.71 -4.73 20.99
N GLY A 66 1.44 -5.64 20.06
CA GLY A 66 0.10 -6.16 19.80
C GLY A 66 -0.87 -5.12 19.25
N GLN A 67 -0.36 -4.03 18.66
CA GLN A 67 -1.17 -2.95 18.12
C GLN A 67 -1.79 -3.35 16.78
N PRO A 68 -3.13 -3.36 16.64
CA PRO A 68 -3.77 -3.59 15.35
C PRO A 68 -3.48 -2.41 14.39
N ILE A 69 -2.95 -2.72 13.20
CA ILE A 69 -2.59 -1.70 12.21
C ILE A 69 -3.19 -1.97 10.84
N VAL A 70 -3.42 -0.90 10.08
CA VAL A 70 -3.66 -0.90 8.64
C VAL A 70 -2.72 0.12 8.01
N PHE A 71 -1.91 -0.33 7.07
CA PHE A 71 -1.12 0.53 6.19
C PHE A 71 -1.80 0.56 4.81
N CYS A 72 -2.17 1.73 4.34
CA CYS A 72 -2.78 1.90 3.03
C CYS A 72 -2.12 3.04 2.26
N GLY A 73 -2.13 2.96 0.95
CA GLY A 73 -1.59 3.98 0.05
C GLY A 73 -0.57 3.45 -0.94
N ASP A 74 0.16 4.38 -1.55
CA ASP A 74 1.13 4.10 -2.60
C ASP A 74 2.49 3.68 -2.01
N LEU A 75 2.82 2.40 -2.16
CA LEU A 75 4.12 1.86 -1.78
C LEU A 75 5.17 1.98 -2.89
N ASN A 76 4.77 2.43 -4.08
CA ASN A 76 5.64 2.60 -5.25
C ASN A 76 6.43 1.34 -5.64
N VAL A 77 5.96 0.15 -5.26
CA VAL A 77 6.57 -1.16 -5.56
C VAL A 77 5.49 -2.16 -5.97
N ALA A 78 5.64 -2.79 -7.10
CA ALA A 78 4.85 -3.96 -7.48
C ALA A 78 5.51 -5.20 -6.87
N HIS A 79 4.90 -5.79 -5.84
CA HIS A 79 5.50 -6.85 -5.02
C HIS A 79 5.77 -8.13 -5.81
N ARG A 80 4.76 -8.58 -6.57
CA ARG A 80 4.84 -9.84 -7.34
C ARG A 80 4.83 -9.56 -8.84
N GLU A 81 5.24 -10.53 -9.63
CA GLU A 81 5.19 -10.41 -11.09
C GLU A 81 3.76 -10.19 -11.60
N ILE A 82 2.78 -10.85 -10.98
CA ILE A 82 1.35 -10.71 -11.29
C ILE A 82 0.82 -9.27 -11.03
N ASP A 83 1.53 -8.48 -10.23
CA ASP A 83 1.19 -7.09 -9.92
C ASP A 83 1.60 -6.11 -11.03
N VAL A 84 2.19 -6.63 -12.11
CA VAL A 84 2.58 -5.85 -13.30
C VAL A 84 2.00 -6.49 -14.55
N HIS A 85 1.31 -5.69 -15.36
CA HIS A 85 0.83 -6.17 -16.66
C HIS A 85 1.99 -6.71 -17.50
N PRO A 86 1.87 -7.86 -18.20
CA PRO A 86 2.97 -8.52 -18.92
C PRO A 86 3.77 -7.60 -19.87
N LYS A 87 3.11 -6.61 -20.49
CA LYS A 87 3.75 -5.64 -21.39
C LYS A 87 4.62 -4.60 -20.69
N GLU A 88 4.47 -4.44 -19.36
CA GLU A 88 5.18 -3.47 -18.54
C GLU A 88 6.24 -4.12 -17.62
N ARG A 89 6.37 -5.45 -17.63
CA ARG A 89 7.34 -6.18 -16.80
C ARG A 89 8.77 -5.89 -17.22
N LYS A 90 9.56 -5.35 -16.29
CA LYS A 90 10.98 -5.04 -16.47
C LYS A 90 11.68 -5.06 -15.11
N GLU A 91 12.38 -6.13 -14.81
CA GLU A 91 13.08 -6.31 -13.51
C GLU A 91 14.18 -5.27 -13.23
N THR A 92 14.52 -4.43 -14.20
CA THR A 92 15.53 -3.37 -14.09
C THR A 92 14.92 -1.98 -13.84
N VAL A 93 13.60 -1.90 -13.67
CA VAL A 93 12.89 -0.63 -13.48
C VAL A 93 12.53 -0.45 -12.01
N ILE A 94 12.79 0.74 -11.48
CA ILE A 94 12.38 1.14 -10.14
C ILE A 94 10.88 0.87 -9.95
N GLY A 95 10.52 0.27 -8.82
CA GLY A 95 9.19 -0.24 -8.54
C GLY A 95 9.00 -1.72 -8.88
N GLN A 96 9.97 -2.33 -9.60
CA GLN A 96 9.96 -3.75 -9.95
C GLN A 96 11.28 -4.47 -9.59
N LEU A 97 12.26 -3.74 -9.02
CA LEU A 97 13.56 -4.31 -8.69
C LEU A 97 13.44 -5.42 -7.65
N PRO A 98 14.23 -6.51 -7.76
CA PRO A 98 14.19 -7.63 -6.81
C PRO A 98 14.38 -7.18 -5.36
N GLU A 99 15.26 -6.21 -5.11
CA GLU A 99 15.52 -5.67 -3.77
C GLU A 99 14.31 -4.92 -3.20
N GLU A 100 13.55 -4.17 -4.02
CA GLU A 100 12.32 -3.50 -3.59
C GLU A 100 11.23 -4.53 -3.25
N ARG A 101 11.05 -5.55 -4.09
CA ARG A 101 10.12 -6.66 -3.86
C ARG A 101 10.45 -7.43 -2.58
N ALA A 102 11.74 -7.65 -2.32
CA ALA A 102 12.20 -8.29 -1.08
C ALA A 102 11.84 -7.45 0.15
N LEU A 103 11.90 -6.11 0.08
CA LEU A 103 11.49 -5.23 1.18
C LEU A 103 9.98 -5.30 1.44
N ILE A 104 9.15 -5.36 0.40
CA ILE A 104 7.71 -5.58 0.60
C ILE A 104 7.46 -6.96 1.22
N GLY A 105 8.18 -8.00 0.77
CA GLY A 105 8.10 -9.34 1.38
C GLY A 105 8.47 -9.33 2.87
N ARG A 106 9.53 -8.59 3.25
CA ARG A 106 9.92 -8.39 4.67
C ARG A 106 8.85 -7.62 5.45
N LEU A 107 8.25 -6.59 4.86
CA LEU A 107 7.17 -5.85 5.50
C LEU A 107 5.97 -6.75 5.81
N LEU A 108 5.59 -7.62 4.86
CA LEU A 108 4.52 -8.60 5.07
C LEU A 108 4.89 -9.64 6.15
N ALA A 109 6.17 -10.02 6.24
CA ALA A 109 6.65 -10.97 7.25
C ALA A 109 6.53 -10.46 8.69
N GLU A 110 6.32 -9.15 8.90
CA GLU A 110 6.01 -8.57 10.22
C GLU A 110 4.54 -8.82 10.66
N GLY A 111 3.85 -9.77 10.04
CA GLY A 111 2.47 -10.15 10.38
C GLY A 111 1.41 -9.34 9.67
N LEU A 112 1.78 -8.67 8.59
CA LEU A 112 0.84 -7.96 7.72
C LEU A 112 0.33 -8.86 6.60
N VAL A 113 -0.94 -8.69 6.27
CA VAL A 113 -1.65 -9.39 5.18
C VAL A 113 -1.96 -8.37 4.09
N ASP A 114 -1.61 -8.68 2.86
CA ASP A 114 -2.08 -7.94 1.67
C ASP A 114 -3.53 -8.29 1.41
N VAL A 115 -4.44 -7.42 1.84
CA VAL A 115 -5.89 -7.68 1.83
C VAL A 115 -6.39 -7.92 0.40
N GLY A 116 -6.00 -7.09 -0.55
CA GLY A 116 -6.44 -7.22 -1.93
C GLY A 116 -5.97 -8.53 -2.57
N ARG A 117 -4.72 -8.91 -2.37
CA ARG A 117 -4.16 -10.14 -2.92
C ARG A 117 -4.68 -11.39 -2.21
N THR A 118 -5.00 -11.30 -0.92
CA THR A 118 -5.57 -12.43 -0.17
C THR A 118 -7.01 -12.73 -0.59
N LEU A 119 -7.82 -11.70 -0.87
CA LEU A 119 -9.20 -11.87 -1.31
C LEU A 119 -9.31 -12.33 -2.76
N ASP A 120 -8.33 -12.01 -3.61
CA ASP A 120 -8.33 -12.38 -5.03
C ASP A 120 -6.90 -12.77 -5.48
N PRO A 121 -6.41 -13.97 -5.06
CA PRO A 121 -5.01 -14.35 -5.13
C PRO A 121 -4.48 -14.51 -6.55
N GLU A 122 -5.31 -14.94 -7.50
CA GLU A 122 -4.92 -15.26 -8.87
C GLU A 122 -5.28 -14.17 -9.89
N ASN A 123 -5.92 -13.09 -9.45
CA ASN A 123 -6.34 -12.02 -10.34
C ASN A 123 -5.14 -11.18 -10.81
N ASP A 124 -4.84 -11.27 -12.09
CA ASP A 124 -3.78 -10.55 -12.76
C ASP A 124 -4.21 -9.17 -13.30
N GLN A 125 -5.40 -8.68 -12.89
CA GLN A 125 -5.97 -7.41 -13.33
C GLN A 125 -6.14 -6.39 -12.19
N LEU A 126 -5.58 -6.65 -11.00
CA LEU A 126 -5.69 -5.79 -9.81
C LEU A 126 -4.79 -4.54 -9.88
N PHE A 127 -4.66 -3.92 -11.04
CA PHE A 127 -3.80 -2.75 -11.17
C PHE A 127 -4.45 -1.52 -10.54
N THR A 128 -3.60 -0.66 -9.96
CA THR A 128 -4.00 0.55 -9.24
C THR A 128 -3.42 1.81 -9.85
N TRP A 129 -2.36 1.69 -10.64
CA TRP A 129 -1.68 2.76 -11.34
C TRP A 129 -1.44 2.42 -12.81
N TRP A 130 -1.53 3.41 -13.69
CA TRP A 130 -1.29 3.26 -15.13
C TRP A 130 -0.44 4.41 -15.67
N PRO A 131 0.54 4.13 -16.54
CA PRO A 131 1.26 5.20 -17.23
C PRO A 131 0.29 6.16 -17.92
N PRO A 132 0.51 7.51 -17.80
CA PRO A 132 -0.47 8.51 -18.28
C PRO A 132 -0.50 8.72 -19.82
N TRP A 133 0.03 7.78 -20.58
CA TRP A 133 0.09 7.84 -22.05
C TRP A 133 -0.58 6.63 -22.70
N ARG A 134 -0.86 6.73 -24.01
CA ARG A 134 -1.40 5.64 -24.86
C ARG A 134 -2.66 4.96 -24.33
N ALA A 135 -3.49 5.69 -23.59
CA ALA A 135 -4.72 5.16 -22.99
C ALA A 135 -4.47 3.88 -22.14
N MET A 136 -3.34 3.81 -21.41
CA MET A 136 -2.95 2.63 -20.63
C MET A 136 -4.01 2.26 -19.59
N ARG A 137 -4.60 3.25 -18.91
CA ARG A 137 -5.66 3.02 -17.92
C ARG A 137 -6.91 2.36 -18.55
N GLN A 138 -7.37 2.86 -19.70
CA GLN A 138 -8.52 2.31 -20.44
C GLN A 138 -8.27 0.87 -20.91
N ARG A 139 -7.01 0.56 -21.25
CA ARG A 139 -6.58 -0.77 -21.71
C ARG A 139 -6.21 -1.70 -20.56
N ASN A 140 -6.29 -1.24 -19.32
CA ASN A 140 -5.83 -1.91 -18.11
C ASN A 140 -4.38 -2.44 -18.20
N ILE A 141 -3.47 -1.65 -18.75
CA ILE A 141 -2.05 -1.96 -18.83
C ILE A 141 -1.35 -1.14 -17.74
N GLY A 142 -1.22 -1.71 -16.56
CA GLY A 142 -0.80 -0.99 -15.35
C GLY A 142 -0.03 -1.85 -14.36
N TRP A 143 0.17 -1.27 -13.16
CA TRP A 143 0.84 -1.87 -12.03
C TRP A 143 -0.06 -1.78 -10.80
N ARG A 144 0.07 -2.72 -9.89
CA ARG A 144 -0.51 -2.66 -8.55
C ARG A 144 0.58 -2.19 -7.58
N ILE A 145 0.51 -0.93 -7.20
CA ILE A 145 1.47 -0.27 -6.29
C ILE A 145 0.80 0.40 -5.10
N ASP A 146 -0.53 0.51 -5.12
CA ASP A 146 -1.33 0.93 -3.98
C ASP A 146 -1.88 -0.28 -3.25
N TYR A 147 -1.77 -0.29 -1.93
CA TYR A 147 -2.07 -1.45 -1.10
C TYR A 147 -2.99 -1.09 0.07
N VAL A 148 -3.64 -2.12 0.59
CA VAL A 148 -4.19 -2.16 1.94
C VAL A 148 -3.55 -3.36 2.62
N LEU A 149 -2.59 -3.09 3.51
CA LEU A 149 -1.90 -4.08 4.33
C LEU A 149 -2.46 -4.00 5.74
N ALA A 150 -2.92 -5.09 6.30
CA ALA A 150 -3.52 -5.10 7.63
C ALA A 150 -2.92 -6.20 8.50
N SER A 151 -2.81 -5.97 9.83
CA SER A 151 -2.49 -7.03 10.78
C SER A 151 -3.48 -8.18 10.64
N ALA A 152 -3.04 -9.42 10.87
CA ALA A 152 -3.80 -10.63 10.56
C ALA A 152 -5.23 -10.63 11.16
N ALA A 153 -5.39 -10.19 12.42
CA ALA A 153 -6.69 -10.13 13.08
C ALA A 153 -7.64 -9.08 12.46
N VAL A 154 -7.10 -8.02 11.86
CA VAL A 154 -7.87 -7.00 11.13
C VAL A 154 -8.20 -7.52 9.74
N ALA A 155 -7.22 -8.05 9.02
CA ALA A 155 -7.39 -8.62 7.68
C ALA A 155 -8.42 -9.76 7.63
N ALA A 156 -8.50 -10.57 8.69
CA ALA A 156 -9.48 -11.66 8.80
C ALA A 156 -10.95 -11.20 8.76
N LYS A 157 -11.20 -9.90 8.97
CA LYS A 157 -12.55 -9.30 8.89
C LYS A 157 -12.84 -8.69 7.52
N ALA A 158 -11.85 -8.63 6.65
CA ALA A 158 -12.01 -8.01 5.34
C ALA A 158 -12.94 -8.83 4.45
N VAL A 159 -13.92 -8.16 3.88
CA VAL A 159 -14.95 -8.79 3.00
C VAL A 159 -14.81 -8.33 1.55
N ALA A 160 -14.15 -7.20 1.30
CA ALA A 160 -13.88 -6.68 -0.05
C ALA A 160 -12.60 -5.83 -0.08
N CYS A 161 -11.91 -5.84 -1.21
CA CYS A 161 -10.84 -4.88 -1.54
C CYS A 161 -10.79 -4.71 -3.05
N ALA A 162 -11.08 -3.51 -3.56
CA ALA A 162 -11.16 -3.25 -4.99
C ALA A 162 -10.52 -1.93 -5.38
N ALA A 163 -9.91 -1.89 -6.58
CA ALA A 163 -9.46 -0.68 -7.24
C ALA A 163 -10.56 -0.17 -8.18
N TYR A 164 -11.00 1.06 -7.99
CA TYR A 164 -12.06 1.69 -8.80
C TYR A 164 -11.45 2.43 -9.99
N ARG A 165 -11.05 1.68 -11.00
CA ARG A 165 -10.38 2.19 -12.21
C ARG A 165 -11.16 3.29 -12.93
N GLU A 166 -12.48 3.27 -12.88
CA GLU A 166 -13.34 4.23 -13.58
C GLU A 166 -13.54 5.54 -12.81
N VAL A 167 -13.00 5.65 -11.59
CA VAL A 167 -13.19 6.83 -10.74
C VAL A 167 -12.00 7.78 -10.86
N GLY A 168 -12.29 9.06 -11.12
CA GLY A 168 -11.31 10.14 -11.15
C GLY A 168 -10.51 10.24 -12.43
N THR A 169 -9.60 11.22 -12.45
CA THR A 169 -8.73 11.57 -13.59
C THR A 169 -7.24 11.39 -13.29
N SER A 170 -6.91 10.92 -12.09
CA SER A 170 -5.54 10.60 -11.67
C SER A 170 -5.02 9.40 -12.48
N ASP A 171 -3.71 9.24 -12.57
CA ASP A 171 -3.04 8.03 -13.04
C ASP A 171 -3.12 6.87 -12.02
N HIS A 172 -3.56 7.13 -10.78
CA HIS A 172 -3.97 6.13 -9.80
C HIS A 172 -5.49 5.99 -9.70
N ALA A 173 -5.95 4.81 -9.29
CA ALA A 173 -7.34 4.57 -8.91
C ALA A 173 -7.49 4.58 -7.37
N PRO A 174 -8.64 5.00 -6.84
CA PRO A 174 -8.97 4.74 -5.44
C PRO A 174 -8.99 3.23 -5.18
N VAL A 175 -8.31 2.79 -4.11
CA VAL A 175 -8.40 1.43 -3.57
C VAL A 175 -9.25 1.48 -2.31
N VAL A 176 -10.28 0.68 -2.26
CA VAL A 176 -11.23 0.63 -1.13
C VAL A 176 -11.28 -0.77 -0.57
N ALA A 177 -11.09 -0.90 0.74
CA ALA A 177 -11.30 -2.14 1.47
C ALA A 177 -12.45 -1.97 2.48
N GLU A 178 -13.27 -3.00 2.60
CA GLU A 178 -14.27 -3.15 3.66
C GLU A 178 -13.76 -4.18 4.67
N ILE A 179 -13.60 -3.73 5.94
CA ILE A 179 -13.03 -4.52 7.05
C ILE A 179 -13.94 -4.46 8.28
#